data_a0db51af5a5fc7e18151d9469aaea822
#
_entry.id   a0db51af5a5fc7e18151d9469aaea822
#
_cell.length_a   1.000
_cell.length_b   1.000
_cell.length_c   1.000
_cell.angle_alpha   90.00
_cell.angle_beta   90.00
_cell.angle_gamma   90.00
#
_symmetry.space_group_name_H-M   'P 1'
#
loop_
_entity.id
_entity.type
_entity.pdbx_description
1 polymer ?
#
loop_
_entity_poly.entity_id
_entity_poly.type
_entity_poly.pdbx_seq_one_letter_code
_entity_poly.pdbx_strand_id
1 'polypeptide(L)'
;MTALSDKKTEWQPSASIKNLLARAKIIAEIRQFFTERGLLEVETPVLSEFGVTDLHLSTFNTEFIAPFDELSKTLWLSTSPEYHMKRLLAAGSGPIFQIGKVFRNEEAGNRHNPEFTMLEWYRPHFDMYRLMNEVDDLLQQILDCKPAETLSYQFVFQEYVGLDPLSATRQELVEAARKHNFMADEDEDRDTLLQFLFSEVVEPKIGQEAPVAVYHFPSSQAALAQLSPEDSRVAERFEFYYKGLELANGFHELTDAREQQHRFEQDNRLREKAGLPQREIDHRLLAALQAGIPNTSGVALGVDRLIMIALGAESIKEVISFSVECA
;
A
#
# COMPACT_ATOMS: atom_id res chain seq x y z
N MET A 1 37.60 -21.67 21.91
CA MET A 1 37.44 -21.34 20.49
C MET A 1 36.31 -20.35 20.41
N THR A 2 36.61 -19.07 20.41
CA THR A 2 35.69 -17.95 20.26
C THR A 2 35.25 -17.90 18.79
N ALA A 3 33.96 -18.07 18.56
CA ALA A 3 33.37 -17.87 17.22
C ALA A 3 33.69 -16.44 16.76
N LEU A 4 34.50 -16.33 15.72
CA LEU A 4 34.67 -15.11 14.94
C LEU A 4 33.28 -14.79 14.36
N SER A 5 32.61 -13.77 14.88
CA SER A 5 31.47 -13.18 14.23
C SER A 5 31.97 -12.70 12.85
N ASP A 6 31.48 -13.30 11.79
CA ASP A 6 31.68 -12.79 10.43
C ASP A 6 31.09 -11.38 10.38
N LYS A 7 31.90 -10.37 10.66
CA LYS A 7 31.54 -8.98 10.33
C LYS A 7 31.49 -8.93 8.82
N LYS A 8 30.30 -8.86 8.24
CA LYS A 8 30.12 -8.51 6.82
C LYS A 8 30.98 -7.27 6.55
N THR A 9 31.81 -7.33 5.52
CA THR A 9 32.56 -6.16 5.06
C THR A 9 31.59 -5.15 4.44
N GLU A 10 31.87 -3.87 4.60
CA GLU A 10 30.95 -2.76 4.22
C GLU A 10 30.45 -2.79 2.76
N TRP A 11 31.20 -3.43 1.84
CA TRP A 11 30.81 -3.53 0.42
C TRP A 11 29.86 -4.70 0.11
N GLN A 12 29.63 -5.60 1.05
CA GLN A 12 28.83 -6.80 0.79
C GLN A 12 27.33 -6.49 0.78
N PRO A 13 26.55 -7.17 -0.10
CA PRO A 13 25.11 -7.01 -0.12
C PRO A 13 24.44 -7.47 1.18
N SER A 14 23.29 -6.88 1.49
CA SER A 14 22.46 -7.29 2.63
C SER A 14 21.98 -8.72 2.49
N ALA A 15 21.39 -9.06 1.35
CA ALA A 15 20.92 -10.39 1.04
C ALA A 15 22.04 -11.32 0.54
N SER A 16 21.86 -12.63 0.72
CA SER A 16 22.70 -13.63 0.09
C SER A 16 22.48 -13.68 -1.42
N ILE A 17 23.50 -14.04 -2.20
CA ILE A 17 23.37 -14.25 -3.65
C ILE A 17 22.31 -15.32 -3.97
N LYS A 18 22.18 -16.34 -3.13
CA LYS A 18 21.12 -17.35 -3.24
C LYS A 18 19.75 -16.73 -3.20
N ASN A 19 19.48 -15.84 -2.24
CA ASN A 19 18.18 -15.15 -2.11
C ASN A 19 17.95 -14.19 -3.27
N LEU A 20 18.98 -13.48 -3.75
CA LEU A 20 18.86 -12.59 -4.91
C LEU A 20 18.55 -13.35 -6.19
N LEU A 21 19.10 -14.54 -6.39
CA LEU A 21 18.76 -15.42 -7.51
C LEU A 21 17.31 -15.92 -7.42
N ALA A 22 16.85 -16.28 -6.22
CA ALA A 22 15.45 -16.69 -5.99
C ALA A 22 14.49 -15.51 -6.22
N ARG A 23 14.83 -14.32 -5.71
CA ARG A 23 14.10 -13.07 -5.98
C ARG A 23 13.91 -12.82 -7.49
N ALA A 24 14.98 -12.94 -8.26
CA ALA A 24 14.92 -12.71 -9.70
C ALA A 24 13.97 -13.68 -10.40
N LYS A 25 13.92 -14.94 -9.97
CA LYS A 25 12.97 -15.93 -10.49
C LYS A 25 11.53 -15.58 -10.15
N ILE A 26 11.24 -15.25 -8.88
CA ILE A 26 9.90 -14.86 -8.43
C ILE A 26 9.42 -13.63 -9.23
N ILE A 27 10.25 -12.61 -9.43
CA ILE A 27 9.88 -11.43 -10.23
C ILE A 27 9.58 -11.82 -11.68
N ALA A 28 10.34 -12.76 -12.28
CA ALA A 28 10.04 -13.26 -13.63
C ALA A 28 8.71 -14.01 -13.67
N GLU A 29 8.39 -14.82 -12.67
CA GLU A 29 7.10 -15.52 -12.56
C GLU A 29 5.92 -14.56 -12.40
N ILE A 30 6.09 -13.49 -11.61
CA ILE A 30 5.08 -12.41 -11.48
C ILE A 30 4.84 -11.76 -12.86
N ARG A 31 5.88 -11.42 -13.62
CA ARG A 31 5.73 -10.86 -14.96
C ARG A 31 5.00 -11.80 -15.92
N GLN A 32 5.33 -13.08 -15.85
CA GLN A 32 4.66 -14.10 -16.67
C GLN A 32 3.17 -14.18 -16.31
N PHE A 33 2.81 -14.20 -15.03
CA PHE A 33 1.43 -14.21 -14.53
C PHE A 33 0.57 -13.11 -15.17
N PHE A 34 1.08 -11.87 -15.21
CA PHE A 34 0.36 -10.73 -15.80
C PHE A 34 0.37 -10.73 -17.32
N THR A 35 1.48 -11.13 -17.95
CA THR A 35 1.57 -11.23 -19.42
C THR A 35 0.58 -12.25 -19.97
N GLU A 36 0.45 -13.41 -19.32
CA GLU A 36 -0.51 -14.44 -19.70
C GLU A 36 -1.97 -13.99 -19.53
N ARG A 37 -2.23 -13.04 -18.65
CA ARG A 37 -3.55 -12.41 -18.44
C ARG A 37 -3.80 -11.18 -19.31
N GLY A 38 -2.86 -10.86 -20.21
CA GLY A 38 -2.99 -9.78 -21.19
C GLY A 38 -2.82 -8.37 -20.62
N LEU A 39 -2.13 -8.20 -19.47
CA LEU A 39 -1.80 -6.88 -18.97
C LEU A 39 -0.53 -6.34 -19.65
N LEU A 40 -0.53 -5.05 -19.94
CA LEU A 40 0.63 -4.33 -20.44
C LEU A 40 1.53 -3.93 -19.26
N GLU A 41 2.80 -4.33 -19.29
CA GLU A 41 3.81 -3.78 -18.35
C GLU A 41 4.10 -2.33 -18.76
N VAL A 42 3.99 -1.42 -17.78
CA VAL A 42 4.26 0.02 -17.98
C VAL A 42 5.33 0.49 -17.02
N GLU A 43 5.97 1.62 -17.35
CA GLU A 43 6.88 2.34 -16.48
C GLU A 43 6.38 3.76 -16.30
N THR A 44 6.28 4.23 -15.06
CA THR A 44 5.92 5.60 -14.72
C THR A 44 7.09 6.30 -14.04
N PRO A 45 7.16 7.64 -14.10
CA PRO A 45 8.22 8.37 -13.43
C PRO A 45 8.21 8.16 -11.91
N VAL A 46 9.39 7.95 -11.33
CA VAL A 46 9.57 7.96 -9.87
C VAL A 46 9.70 9.37 -9.29
N LEU A 47 9.97 10.37 -10.13
CA LEU A 47 9.98 11.79 -9.76
C LEU A 47 8.74 12.48 -10.31
N SER A 48 7.97 13.11 -9.43
CA SER A 48 6.74 13.83 -9.75
C SER A 48 6.80 15.28 -9.27
N GLU A 49 6.10 16.18 -9.96
CA GLU A 49 5.90 17.56 -9.50
C GLU A 49 4.98 17.61 -8.27
N PHE A 50 4.11 16.62 -8.12
CA PHE A 50 3.12 16.57 -7.03
C PHE A 50 3.48 15.43 -6.08
N GLY A 51 3.50 15.75 -4.78
CA GLY A 51 3.55 14.76 -3.72
C GLY A 51 2.13 14.31 -3.35
N VAL A 52 2.02 13.16 -2.65
CA VAL A 52 0.73 12.72 -2.12
C VAL A 52 0.27 13.63 -0.99
N THR A 53 -1.05 13.82 -0.88
CA THR A 53 -1.68 14.64 0.17
C THR A 53 -1.89 13.84 1.47
N ASP A 54 -1.87 12.52 1.40
CA ASP A 54 -2.07 11.63 2.55
C ASP A 54 -1.21 12.04 3.76
N LEU A 55 -1.85 12.15 4.92
CA LEU A 55 -1.21 12.57 6.17
C LEU A 55 -0.19 11.54 6.67
N HIS A 56 -0.46 10.26 6.45
CA HIS A 56 0.31 9.13 6.97
C HIS A 56 1.45 8.66 6.04
N LEU A 57 1.57 9.27 4.85
CA LEU A 57 2.64 8.96 3.91
C LEU A 57 3.68 10.09 3.86
N SER A 58 4.83 9.84 4.49
CA SER A 58 5.98 10.73 4.41
C SER A 58 6.73 10.52 3.09
N THR A 59 6.90 11.64 2.33
CA THR A 59 7.53 11.63 1.02
C THR A 59 8.94 12.24 1.07
N PHE A 60 9.87 11.67 0.29
CA PHE A 60 11.13 12.32 -0.03
C PHE A 60 10.93 13.39 -1.12
N ASN A 61 11.74 14.43 -1.08
CA ASN A 61 11.80 15.43 -2.15
C ASN A 61 13.25 15.71 -2.55
N THR A 62 13.41 16.31 -3.74
CA THR A 62 14.66 16.77 -4.26
C THR A 62 14.44 18.00 -5.14
N GLU A 63 15.50 18.79 -5.38
CA GLU A 63 15.44 19.92 -6.29
C GLU A 63 15.91 19.50 -7.69
N PHE A 64 15.10 19.75 -8.68
CA PHE A 64 15.50 19.71 -10.08
C PHE A 64 16.04 21.07 -10.48
N ILE A 65 17.33 21.14 -10.78
CA ILE A 65 18.01 22.36 -11.23
C ILE A 65 18.10 22.28 -12.75
N ALA A 66 17.28 23.05 -13.44
CA ALA A 66 17.35 23.14 -14.89
C ALA A 66 18.57 23.92 -15.35
N PRO A 67 19.11 23.64 -16.57
CA PRO A 67 20.25 24.38 -17.14
C PRO A 67 20.01 25.88 -17.28
N PHE A 68 18.74 26.28 -17.29
CA PHE A 68 18.28 27.67 -17.34
C PHE A 68 17.30 27.84 -16.18
N ASP A 69 17.63 28.71 -15.22
CA ASP A 69 16.98 28.90 -13.90
C ASP A 69 15.44 28.94 -13.87
N GLU A 70 14.79 29.28 -14.97
CA GLU A 70 13.32 29.43 -15.04
C GLU A 70 12.53 28.11 -14.88
N LEU A 71 13.22 26.94 -14.85
CA LEU A 71 12.58 25.62 -14.75
C LEU A 71 12.96 24.84 -13.48
N SER A 72 13.71 25.46 -12.56
CA SER A 72 14.05 24.81 -11.29
C SER A 72 12.82 24.61 -10.43
N LYS A 73 12.62 23.40 -9.89
CA LYS A 73 11.45 23.05 -9.09
C LYS A 73 11.72 21.90 -8.14
N THR A 74 10.94 21.85 -7.08
CA THR A 74 10.91 20.68 -6.20
C THR A 74 10.22 19.52 -6.89
N LEU A 75 10.84 18.33 -6.84
CA LEU A 75 10.26 17.07 -7.27
C LEU A 75 10.14 16.13 -6.08
N TRP A 76 9.10 15.31 -6.11
CA TRP A 76 8.79 14.34 -5.08
C TRP A 76 9.07 12.92 -5.59
N LEU A 77 9.69 12.08 -4.74
CA LEU A 77 9.83 10.67 -5.03
C LEU A 77 8.48 9.98 -4.79
N SER A 78 8.04 9.19 -5.76
CA SER A 78 6.74 8.51 -5.72
C SER A 78 6.64 7.50 -4.59
N THR A 79 5.57 7.56 -3.81
CA THR A 79 5.20 6.55 -2.81
C THR A 79 4.42 5.38 -3.42
N SER A 80 3.86 5.57 -4.63
CA SER A 80 3.14 4.62 -5.48
C SER A 80 3.05 5.20 -6.90
N PRO A 81 2.98 4.39 -7.96
CA PRO A 81 2.77 4.83 -9.32
C PRO A 81 1.30 5.20 -9.63
N GLU A 82 0.37 5.08 -8.70
CA GLU A 82 -1.09 5.18 -8.85
C GLU A 82 -1.54 6.37 -9.70
N TYR A 83 -1.09 7.60 -9.37
CA TYR A 83 -1.54 8.82 -10.05
C TYR A 83 -1.18 8.80 -11.55
N HIS A 84 -0.01 8.29 -11.88
CA HIS A 84 0.42 8.16 -13.27
C HIS A 84 -0.27 7.00 -13.99
N MET A 85 -0.46 5.87 -13.32
CA MET A 85 -1.15 4.72 -13.90
C MET A 85 -2.63 5.03 -14.16
N LYS A 86 -3.32 5.74 -13.27
CA LYS A 86 -4.69 6.24 -13.52
C LYS A 86 -4.77 7.17 -14.74
N ARG A 87 -3.75 7.98 -14.98
CA ARG A 87 -3.67 8.81 -16.19
C ARG A 87 -3.48 7.98 -17.47
N LEU A 88 -2.75 6.86 -17.39
CA LEU A 88 -2.66 5.91 -18.50
C LEU A 88 -3.99 5.24 -18.78
N LEU A 89 -4.76 4.87 -17.75
CA LEU A 89 -6.10 4.32 -17.90
C LEU A 89 -7.05 5.32 -18.59
N ALA A 90 -7.01 6.60 -18.20
CA ALA A 90 -7.78 7.67 -18.85
C ALA A 90 -7.37 7.86 -20.31
N ALA A 91 -6.11 7.60 -20.65
CA ALA A 91 -5.61 7.63 -22.04
C ALA A 91 -5.95 6.36 -22.84
N GLY A 92 -6.63 5.37 -22.24
CA GLY A 92 -7.07 4.17 -22.92
C GLY A 92 -6.04 3.04 -22.99
N SER A 93 -5.13 2.95 -22.03
CA SER A 93 -4.09 1.88 -21.99
C SER A 93 -4.66 0.45 -21.93
N GLY A 94 -5.90 0.29 -21.45
CA GLY A 94 -6.43 -1.01 -21.07
C GLY A 94 -5.82 -1.50 -19.74
N PRO A 95 -5.83 -2.82 -19.47
CA PRO A 95 -5.27 -3.38 -18.24
C PRO A 95 -3.74 -3.26 -18.24
N ILE A 96 -3.19 -2.75 -17.14
CA ILE A 96 -1.76 -2.44 -16.98
C ILE A 96 -1.22 -2.94 -15.65
N PHE A 97 0.09 -3.21 -15.61
CA PHE A 97 0.82 -3.45 -14.37
C PHE A 97 2.20 -2.78 -14.41
N GLN A 98 2.78 -2.53 -13.25
CA GLN A 98 4.13 -2.02 -13.08
C GLN A 98 4.82 -2.73 -11.91
N ILE A 99 6.08 -3.13 -12.09
CA ILE A 99 6.98 -3.51 -11.00
C ILE A 99 8.07 -2.45 -10.94
N GLY A 100 8.12 -1.67 -9.87
CA GLY A 100 9.05 -0.55 -9.79
C GLY A 100 9.43 -0.18 -8.35
N LYS A 101 10.42 0.72 -8.25
CA LYS A 101 10.81 1.30 -6.98
C LYS A 101 9.85 2.39 -6.56
N VAL A 102 9.53 2.37 -5.27
CA VAL A 102 8.77 3.42 -4.58
C VAL A 102 9.50 3.81 -3.30
N PHE A 103 9.16 4.97 -2.76
CA PHE A 103 9.92 5.62 -1.70
C PHE A 103 8.97 6.14 -0.63
N ARG A 104 9.19 5.72 0.63
CA ARG A 104 8.47 6.23 1.79
C ARG A 104 9.49 6.61 2.86
N ASN A 105 9.47 7.88 3.26
CA ASN A 105 10.32 8.37 4.33
C ASN A 105 9.81 7.85 5.68
N GLU A 106 10.68 7.80 6.68
CA GLU A 106 10.35 7.37 8.05
C GLU A 106 10.00 5.88 8.19
N GLU A 107 9.96 5.12 7.09
CA GLU A 107 9.73 3.68 7.10
C GLU A 107 11.04 2.90 7.05
N ALA A 108 11.56 2.47 8.20
CA ALA A 108 12.74 1.60 8.30
C ALA A 108 12.57 0.56 9.42
N GLY A 109 12.99 -0.69 9.17
CA GLY A 109 12.89 -1.76 10.15
C GLY A 109 13.02 -3.15 9.54
N ASN A 110 12.63 -4.17 10.28
CA ASN A 110 12.74 -5.55 9.80
C ASN A 110 11.84 -5.85 8.59
N ARG A 111 10.73 -5.14 8.46
CA ARG A 111 9.69 -5.34 7.43
C ARG A 111 9.58 -4.16 6.47
N HIS A 112 10.39 -3.11 6.64
CA HIS A 112 10.35 -1.86 5.89
C HIS A 112 11.75 -1.42 5.49
N ASN A 113 11.85 -0.82 4.31
CA ASN A 113 13.02 -0.09 3.84
C ASN A 113 12.52 1.16 3.09
N PRO A 114 13.15 2.32 3.24
CA PRO A 114 12.67 3.56 2.63
C PRO A 114 12.51 3.51 1.11
N GLU A 115 13.34 2.70 0.45
CA GLU A 115 13.21 2.33 -0.95
C GLU A 115 12.86 0.84 -1.04
N PHE A 116 11.72 0.53 -1.65
CA PHE A 116 11.27 -0.85 -1.80
C PHE A 116 10.65 -1.10 -3.19
N THR A 117 10.37 -2.36 -3.49
CA THR A 117 9.77 -2.73 -4.76
C THR A 117 8.28 -2.98 -4.60
N MET A 118 7.49 -2.26 -5.39
CA MET A 118 6.05 -2.40 -5.45
C MET A 118 5.65 -3.00 -6.79
N LEU A 119 4.70 -3.92 -6.76
CA LEU A 119 3.91 -4.35 -7.90
C LEU A 119 2.56 -3.66 -7.77
N GLU A 120 2.14 -2.97 -8.82
CA GLU A 120 0.82 -2.34 -8.86
C GLU A 120 0.15 -2.62 -10.18
N TRP A 121 -1.15 -2.95 -10.17
CA TRP A 121 -1.89 -3.24 -11.39
C TRP A 121 -3.33 -2.82 -11.34
N TYR A 122 -3.90 -2.60 -12.51
CA TYR A 122 -5.25 -2.09 -12.71
C TYR A 122 -5.99 -2.92 -13.73
N ARG A 123 -7.24 -3.24 -13.40
CA ARG A 123 -8.14 -4.05 -14.21
C ARG A 123 -9.42 -3.28 -14.55
N PRO A 124 -9.50 -2.64 -15.72
CA PRO A 124 -10.75 -2.06 -16.21
C PRO A 124 -11.87 -3.09 -16.23
N HIS A 125 -13.05 -2.66 -15.79
CA HIS A 125 -14.29 -3.46 -15.72
C HIS A 125 -14.25 -4.62 -14.71
N PHE A 126 -13.27 -4.67 -13.81
CA PHE A 126 -13.31 -5.52 -12.64
C PHE A 126 -13.94 -4.76 -11.47
N ASP A 127 -14.79 -5.46 -10.72
CA ASP A 127 -15.16 -5.06 -9.37
C ASP A 127 -14.04 -5.47 -8.37
N MET A 128 -14.21 -5.07 -7.13
CA MET A 128 -13.28 -5.39 -6.05
C MET A 128 -13.11 -6.90 -5.87
N TYR A 129 -14.19 -7.68 -5.93
CA TYR A 129 -14.15 -9.12 -5.67
C TYR A 129 -13.41 -9.90 -6.76
N ARG A 130 -13.56 -9.51 -8.03
CA ARG A 130 -12.79 -10.10 -9.12
C ARG A 130 -11.31 -9.81 -9.00
N LEU A 131 -10.95 -8.60 -8.54
CA LEU A 131 -9.55 -8.25 -8.32
C LEU A 131 -8.98 -9.00 -7.11
N MET A 132 -9.74 -9.16 -6.02
CA MET A 132 -9.35 -9.98 -4.86
C MET A 132 -9.05 -11.43 -5.28
N ASN A 133 -9.87 -12.03 -6.13
CA ASN A 133 -9.61 -13.38 -6.67
C ASN A 133 -8.31 -13.42 -7.49
N GLU A 134 -7.99 -12.38 -8.26
CA GLU A 134 -6.73 -12.35 -9.04
C GLU A 134 -5.50 -12.16 -8.13
N VAL A 135 -5.63 -11.42 -7.00
CA VAL A 135 -4.60 -11.37 -5.96
C VAL A 135 -4.39 -12.75 -5.35
N ASP A 136 -5.48 -13.44 -4.98
CA ASP A 136 -5.41 -14.79 -4.42
C ASP A 136 -4.75 -15.79 -5.38
N ASP A 137 -5.12 -15.78 -6.67
CA ASP A 137 -4.45 -16.58 -7.71
C ASP A 137 -2.93 -16.34 -7.75
N LEU A 138 -2.50 -15.07 -7.68
CA LEU A 138 -1.09 -14.72 -7.65
C LEU A 138 -0.39 -15.24 -6.40
N LEU A 139 -1.02 -15.07 -5.23
CA LEU A 139 -0.45 -15.55 -3.97
C LEU A 139 -0.32 -17.07 -3.96
N GLN A 140 -1.34 -17.81 -4.41
CA GLN A 140 -1.29 -19.26 -4.52
C GLN A 140 -0.16 -19.72 -5.47
N GLN A 141 -0.01 -19.07 -6.63
CA GLN A 141 1.03 -19.41 -7.59
C GLN A 141 2.45 -19.18 -7.05
N ILE A 142 2.67 -18.05 -6.35
CA ILE A 142 4.03 -17.68 -5.89
C ILE A 142 4.39 -18.35 -4.56
N LEU A 143 3.42 -18.53 -3.67
CA LEU A 143 3.67 -18.99 -2.30
C LEU A 143 3.31 -20.48 -2.08
N ASP A 144 2.69 -21.14 -3.07
CA ASP A 144 2.15 -22.50 -2.92
C ASP A 144 1.27 -22.64 -1.65
N CYS A 145 0.43 -21.62 -1.41
CA CYS A 145 -0.42 -21.53 -0.22
C CYS A 145 -1.85 -21.95 -0.52
N LYS A 146 -2.65 -22.14 0.54
CA LYS A 146 -4.10 -22.38 0.43
C LYS A 146 -4.79 -21.12 -0.14
N PRO A 147 -5.97 -21.26 -0.75
CA PRO A 147 -6.81 -20.13 -1.12
C PRO A 147 -7.07 -19.20 0.06
N ALA A 148 -7.16 -17.90 -0.21
CA ALA A 148 -7.40 -16.91 0.80
C ALA A 148 -8.82 -17.00 1.39
N GLU A 149 -8.92 -16.77 2.69
CA GLU A 149 -10.21 -16.49 3.35
C GLU A 149 -10.61 -15.03 3.07
N THR A 150 -11.91 -14.80 2.88
CA THR A 150 -12.46 -13.46 2.61
C THR A 150 -13.36 -13.04 3.74
N LEU A 151 -12.98 -12.00 4.48
CA LEU A 151 -13.65 -11.54 5.69
C LEU A 151 -13.87 -10.02 5.63
N SER A 152 -15.04 -9.53 6.10
CA SER A 152 -15.24 -8.08 6.18
C SER A 152 -14.47 -7.48 7.37
N TYR A 153 -14.06 -6.22 7.22
CA TYR A 153 -13.42 -5.45 8.30
C TYR A 153 -14.30 -5.44 9.56
N GLN A 154 -15.61 -5.23 9.39
CA GLN A 154 -16.56 -5.25 10.49
C GLN A 154 -16.54 -6.60 11.23
N PHE A 155 -16.55 -7.72 10.49
CA PHE A 155 -16.54 -9.05 11.09
C PHE A 155 -15.27 -9.31 11.90
N VAL A 156 -14.08 -9.09 11.32
CA VAL A 156 -12.82 -9.37 12.04
C VAL A 156 -12.62 -8.44 13.23
N PHE A 157 -13.07 -7.20 13.14
CA PHE A 157 -12.99 -6.26 14.25
C PHE A 157 -13.92 -6.66 15.39
N GLN A 158 -15.16 -7.04 15.09
CA GLN A 158 -16.10 -7.56 16.09
C GLN A 158 -15.59 -8.83 16.76
N GLU A 159 -15.06 -9.76 15.97
CA GLU A 159 -14.56 -11.06 16.47
C GLU A 159 -13.37 -10.88 17.43
N TYR A 160 -12.41 -10.02 17.11
CA TYR A 160 -11.16 -9.95 17.84
C TYR A 160 -11.07 -8.78 18.84
N VAL A 161 -11.74 -7.66 18.57
CA VAL A 161 -11.79 -6.48 19.46
C VAL A 161 -13.05 -6.47 20.32
N GLY A 162 -14.14 -7.10 19.85
CA GLY A 162 -15.42 -7.13 20.54
C GLY A 162 -16.27 -5.87 20.37
N LEU A 163 -15.94 -5.01 19.40
CA LEU A 163 -16.66 -3.78 19.09
C LEU A 163 -17.06 -3.75 17.61
N ASP A 164 -18.19 -3.11 17.32
CA ASP A 164 -18.55 -2.81 15.92
C ASP A 164 -17.81 -1.54 15.45
N PRO A 165 -16.85 -1.65 14.51
CA PRO A 165 -16.05 -0.51 14.07
C PRO A 165 -16.86 0.56 13.34
N LEU A 166 -18.06 0.24 12.84
CA LEU A 166 -18.90 1.18 12.10
C LEU A 166 -19.82 2.00 13.01
N SER A 167 -20.03 1.57 14.27
CA SER A 167 -20.94 2.21 15.20
C SER A 167 -20.34 2.52 16.57
N ALA A 168 -19.20 1.91 16.93
CA ALA A 168 -18.52 2.16 18.20
C ALA A 168 -18.22 3.65 18.40
N THR A 169 -18.50 4.12 19.59
CA THR A 169 -18.18 5.49 20.01
C THR A 169 -16.67 5.65 20.20
N ARG A 170 -16.18 6.89 20.11
CA ARG A 170 -14.79 7.20 20.41
C ARG A 170 -14.38 6.69 21.80
N GLN A 171 -15.24 6.89 22.80
CA GLN A 171 -14.95 6.45 24.18
C GLN A 171 -14.75 4.93 24.26
N GLU A 172 -15.59 4.13 23.62
CA GLU A 172 -15.44 2.66 23.58
C GLU A 172 -14.13 2.25 22.92
N LEU A 173 -13.74 2.94 21.83
CA LEU A 173 -12.46 2.69 21.15
C LEU A 173 -11.26 3.08 22.00
N VAL A 174 -11.29 4.22 22.71
CA VAL A 174 -10.25 4.64 23.67
C VAL A 174 -10.11 3.61 24.80
N GLU A 175 -11.22 3.15 25.36
CA GLU A 175 -11.21 2.13 26.42
C GLU A 175 -10.62 0.80 25.93
N ALA A 176 -10.95 0.40 24.69
CA ALA A 176 -10.38 -0.79 24.07
C ALA A 176 -8.87 -0.62 23.80
N ALA A 177 -8.45 0.51 23.24
CA ALA A 177 -7.04 0.79 22.96
C ALA A 177 -6.18 0.81 24.23
N ARG A 178 -6.69 1.41 25.32
CA ARG A 178 -6.01 1.44 26.62
C ARG A 178 -5.79 0.03 27.21
N LYS A 179 -6.71 -0.92 26.98
CA LYS A 179 -6.53 -2.33 27.39
C LYS A 179 -5.35 -3.00 26.67
N HIS A 180 -4.98 -2.48 25.50
CA HIS A 180 -3.84 -2.94 24.70
C HIS A 180 -2.61 -2.03 24.82
N ASN A 181 -2.48 -1.27 25.93
CA ASN A 181 -1.35 -0.40 26.27
C ASN A 181 -1.14 0.81 25.36
N PHE A 182 -2.14 1.22 24.60
CA PHE A 182 -2.10 2.49 23.87
C PHE A 182 -2.48 3.63 24.83
N MET A 183 -1.60 4.61 24.95
CA MET A 183 -1.82 5.80 25.79
C MET A 183 -2.71 6.80 25.06
N ALA A 184 -3.92 6.36 24.70
CA ALA A 184 -4.89 7.19 24.00
C ALA A 184 -5.43 8.30 24.88
N ASP A 185 -5.42 9.52 24.35
CA ASP A 185 -6.13 10.65 24.92
C ASP A 185 -7.63 10.57 24.64
N GLU A 186 -8.47 11.27 25.42
CA GLU A 186 -9.93 11.23 25.24
C GLU A 186 -10.39 11.87 23.92
N ASP A 187 -9.59 12.73 23.34
CA ASP A 187 -9.81 13.42 22.06
C ASP A 187 -9.03 12.82 20.90
N GLU A 188 -8.37 11.64 21.12
CA GLU A 188 -7.66 10.91 20.08
C GLU A 188 -8.52 10.69 18.83
N ASP A 189 -7.93 10.80 17.66
CA ASP A 189 -8.64 10.61 16.41
C ASP A 189 -9.22 9.19 16.29
N ARG A 190 -10.46 9.11 15.78
CA ARG A 190 -11.16 7.85 15.68
C ARG A 190 -10.47 6.84 14.75
N ASP A 191 -9.92 7.31 13.62
CA ASP A 191 -9.26 6.42 12.67
C ASP A 191 -7.90 5.96 13.21
N THR A 192 -7.18 6.79 13.96
CA THR A 192 -5.98 6.39 14.70
C THR A 192 -6.29 5.24 15.67
N LEU A 193 -7.40 5.31 16.41
CA LEU A 193 -7.82 4.24 17.33
C LEU A 193 -8.19 2.95 16.58
N LEU A 194 -8.93 3.06 15.49
CA LEU A 194 -9.30 1.90 14.66
C LEU A 194 -8.07 1.23 14.05
N GLN A 195 -7.12 2.00 13.50
CA GLN A 195 -5.87 1.50 12.92
C GLN A 195 -5.02 0.81 13.98
N PHE A 196 -4.84 1.43 15.15
CA PHE A 196 -4.11 0.84 16.27
C PHE A 196 -4.72 -0.50 16.69
N LEU A 197 -6.04 -0.54 16.94
CA LEU A 197 -6.72 -1.76 17.35
C LEU A 197 -6.67 -2.84 16.26
N PHE A 198 -6.74 -2.45 15.00
CA PHE A 198 -6.62 -3.39 13.91
C PHE A 198 -5.21 -4.00 13.85
N SER A 199 -4.17 -3.18 13.87
CA SER A 199 -2.78 -3.66 13.77
C SER A 199 -2.32 -4.46 14.99
N GLU A 200 -2.71 -4.06 16.20
CA GLU A 200 -2.25 -4.73 17.41
C GLU A 200 -3.11 -5.94 17.83
N VAL A 201 -4.39 -5.95 17.46
CA VAL A 201 -5.33 -6.96 17.96
C VAL A 201 -5.82 -7.90 16.87
N VAL A 202 -6.09 -7.40 15.66
CA VAL A 202 -6.64 -8.18 14.54
C VAL A 202 -5.55 -8.82 13.71
N GLU A 203 -4.63 -8.05 13.16
CA GLU A 203 -3.58 -8.53 12.24
C GLU A 203 -2.78 -9.73 12.78
N PRO A 204 -2.37 -9.77 14.07
CA PRO A 204 -1.63 -10.92 14.59
C PRO A 204 -2.43 -12.23 14.62
N LYS A 205 -3.75 -12.17 14.48
CA LYS A 205 -4.65 -13.33 14.60
C LYS A 205 -5.16 -13.86 13.26
N ILE A 206 -5.12 -13.04 12.22
CA ILE A 206 -5.56 -13.42 10.87
C ILE A 206 -4.38 -13.86 10.00
N GLY A 207 -4.66 -14.58 8.93
CA GLY A 207 -3.65 -14.91 7.91
C GLY A 207 -2.54 -15.86 8.39
N GLN A 208 -2.73 -16.68 9.42
CA GLN A 208 -1.67 -17.55 9.93
C GLN A 208 -1.51 -18.82 9.10
N GLU A 209 -2.62 -19.49 8.72
CA GLU A 209 -2.65 -20.76 8.00
C GLU A 209 -2.87 -20.61 6.48
N ALA A 210 -3.64 -19.61 6.10
CA ALA A 210 -3.94 -19.20 4.73
C ALA A 210 -3.93 -17.68 4.65
N PRO A 211 -3.72 -17.06 3.47
CA PRO A 211 -3.93 -15.62 3.32
C PRO A 211 -5.36 -15.22 3.69
N VAL A 212 -5.54 -14.00 4.17
CA VAL A 212 -6.86 -13.44 4.47
C VAL A 212 -7.01 -12.13 3.71
N ALA A 213 -8.08 -12.01 2.94
CA ALA A 213 -8.52 -10.77 2.33
C ALA A 213 -9.54 -10.10 3.27
N VAL A 214 -9.18 -8.98 3.84
CA VAL A 214 -10.10 -8.13 4.62
C VAL A 214 -10.65 -7.05 3.71
N TYR A 215 -11.97 -6.94 3.61
CA TYR A 215 -12.63 -5.99 2.71
C TYR A 215 -13.66 -5.12 3.43
N HIS A 216 -14.14 -4.06 2.78
CA HIS A 216 -15.09 -3.08 3.31
C HIS A 216 -14.56 -2.35 4.55
N PHE A 217 -13.44 -1.68 4.38
CA PHE A 217 -12.90 -0.77 5.40
C PHE A 217 -13.88 0.39 5.69
N PRO A 218 -13.87 0.98 6.91
CA PRO A 218 -14.69 2.15 7.21
C PRO A 218 -14.52 3.27 6.18
N SER A 219 -15.61 3.98 5.86
CA SER A 219 -15.60 5.05 4.84
C SER A 219 -14.61 6.19 5.15
N SER A 220 -14.29 6.43 6.42
CA SER A 220 -13.23 7.37 6.82
C SER A 220 -11.83 6.93 6.39
N GLN A 221 -11.62 5.63 6.13
CA GLN A 221 -10.38 5.02 5.66
C GLN A 221 -10.44 4.65 4.17
N ALA A 222 -11.34 5.29 3.41
CA ALA A 222 -11.56 4.98 2.00
C ALA A 222 -10.32 5.26 1.11
N ALA A 223 -9.40 6.13 1.51
CA ALA A 223 -8.29 6.58 0.67
C ALA A 223 -8.79 6.98 -0.74
N LEU A 224 -8.34 6.30 -1.78
CA LEU A 224 -8.72 6.54 -3.17
C LEU A 224 -9.80 5.55 -3.70
N ALA A 225 -10.41 4.77 -2.80
CA ALA A 225 -11.52 3.87 -3.13
C ALA A 225 -12.86 4.62 -3.23
N GLN A 226 -13.76 4.12 -4.03
CA GLN A 226 -15.16 4.54 -3.95
C GLN A 226 -15.84 3.96 -2.70
N LEU A 227 -16.94 4.61 -2.27
CA LEU A 227 -17.78 4.04 -1.21
C LEU A 227 -18.62 2.92 -1.79
N SER A 228 -18.97 1.94 -0.94
CA SER A 228 -19.87 0.87 -1.35
C SER A 228 -21.25 1.43 -1.68
N PRO A 229 -21.84 1.05 -2.83
CA PRO A 229 -23.19 1.47 -3.18
C PRO A 229 -24.26 0.83 -2.29
N GLU A 230 -23.93 -0.28 -1.61
CA GLU A 230 -24.86 -1.00 -0.74
C GLU A 230 -24.85 -0.45 0.70
N ASP A 231 -23.68 0.00 1.19
CA ASP A 231 -23.50 0.58 2.52
C ASP A 231 -22.46 1.71 2.48
N SER A 232 -22.92 2.96 2.49
CA SER A 232 -22.04 4.14 2.43
C SER A 232 -21.14 4.33 3.66
N ARG A 233 -21.30 3.52 4.71
CA ARG A 233 -20.40 3.51 5.87
C ARG A 233 -19.07 2.82 5.60
N VAL A 234 -18.96 2.07 4.48
CA VAL A 234 -17.77 1.33 4.10
C VAL A 234 -17.30 1.71 2.69
N ALA A 235 -16.00 1.56 2.47
CA ALA A 235 -15.36 1.74 1.19
C ALA A 235 -15.14 0.38 0.49
N GLU A 236 -15.17 0.38 -0.82
CA GLU A 236 -14.73 -0.77 -1.62
C GLU A 236 -13.21 -0.86 -1.65
N ARG A 237 -12.62 -1.05 -0.49
CA ARG A 237 -11.20 -1.25 -0.21
C ARG A 237 -10.99 -2.63 0.40
N PHE A 238 -9.88 -3.26 0.04
CA PHE A 238 -9.46 -4.54 0.62
C PHE A 238 -7.96 -4.57 0.86
N GLU A 239 -7.54 -5.38 1.83
CA GLU A 239 -6.14 -5.66 2.10
C GLU A 239 -5.93 -7.17 2.29
N PHE A 240 -4.76 -7.66 1.87
CA PHE A 240 -4.37 -9.05 2.07
C PHE A 240 -3.32 -9.18 3.15
N TYR A 241 -3.57 -10.09 4.08
CA TYR A 241 -2.69 -10.40 5.20
C TYR A 241 -2.25 -11.86 5.15
N TYR A 242 -0.96 -12.11 5.34
CA TYR A 242 -0.43 -13.46 5.46
C TYR A 242 0.84 -13.47 6.32
N LYS A 243 0.95 -14.44 7.26
CA LYS A 243 2.10 -14.60 8.17
C LYS A 243 2.43 -13.34 8.96
N GLY A 244 1.42 -12.57 9.37
CA GLY A 244 1.57 -11.33 10.10
C GLY A 244 2.13 -10.17 9.27
N LEU A 245 1.99 -10.21 7.95
CA LEU A 245 2.35 -9.15 7.02
C LEU A 245 1.14 -8.76 6.18
N GLU A 246 0.88 -7.47 6.08
CA GLU A 246 0.08 -6.89 5.01
C GLU A 246 0.87 -7.03 3.70
N LEU A 247 0.30 -7.72 2.72
CA LEU A 247 0.92 -7.96 1.42
C LEU A 247 0.42 -7.02 0.34
N ALA A 248 -0.89 -6.74 0.33
CA ALA A 248 -1.53 -5.96 -0.72
C ALA A 248 -2.64 -5.08 -0.16
N ASN A 249 -2.85 -3.93 -0.82
CA ASN A 249 -3.93 -2.97 -0.55
C ASN A 249 -4.53 -2.56 -1.88
N GLY A 250 -5.84 -2.76 -2.04
CA GLY A 250 -6.53 -2.55 -3.30
C GLY A 250 -7.89 -1.89 -3.16
N PHE A 251 -8.33 -1.31 -4.25
CA PHE A 251 -9.54 -0.51 -4.31
C PHE A 251 -10.39 -0.86 -5.53
N HIS A 252 -11.71 -0.69 -5.39
CA HIS A 252 -12.51 -0.26 -6.53
C HIS A 252 -12.36 1.25 -6.63
N GLU A 253 -11.80 1.72 -7.72
CA GLU A 253 -11.24 3.07 -7.84
C GLU A 253 -12.32 4.16 -7.81
N LEU A 254 -12.06 5.23 -7.06
CA LEU A 254 -12.84 6.44 -7.16
C LEU A 254 -12.58 7.11 -8.53
N THR A 255 -13.65 7.30 -9.30
CA THR A 255 -13.59 7.92 -10.64
C THR A 255 -14.19 9.33 -10.68
N ASP A 256 -14.86 9.77 -9.62
CA ASP A 256 -15.41 11.12 -9.53
C ASP A 256 -14.31 12.14 -9.17
N ALA A 257 -14.01 13.02 -10.12
CA ALA A 257 -12.97 14.04 -9.94
C ALA A 257 -13.30 15.06 -8.85
N ARG A 258 -14.59 15.37 -8.60
CA ARG A 258 -14.98 16.35 -7.59
C ARG A 258 -14.84 15.75 -6.19
N GLU A 259 -15.25 14.52 -6.03
CA GLU A 259 -15.06 13.80 -4.77
C GLU A 259 -13.57 13.61 -4.50
N GLN A 260 -12.77 13.26 -5.51
CA GLN A 260 -11.32 13.14 -5.36
C GLN A 260 -10.66 14.44 -4.93
N GLN A 261 -11.04 15.56 -5.56
CA GLN A 261 -10.56 16.90 -5.16
C GLN A 261 -10.93 17.21 -3.71
N HIS A 262 -12.18 16.93 -3.33
CA HIS A 262 -12.66 17.16 -1.96
C HIS A 262 -11.83 16.38 -0.93
N ARG A 263 -11.48 15.11 -1.21
CA ARG A 263 -10.64 14.29 -0.32
C ARG A 263 -9.22 14.88 -0.19
N PHE A 264 -8.60 15.28 -1.29
CA PHE A 264 -7.28 15.94 -1.24
C PHE A 264 -7.30 17.25 -0.44
N GLU A 265 -8.39 18.01 -0.54
CA GLU A 265 -8.58 19.21 0.28
C GLU A 265 -8.77 18.87 1.77
N GLN A 266 -9.43 17.76 2.08
CA GLN A 266 -9.55 17.26 3.46
C GLN A 266 -8.19 16.82 4.02
N ASP A 267 -7.41 16.06 3.26
CA ASP A 267 -6.06 15.67 3.65
C ASP A 267 -5.21 16.88 4.00
N ASN A 268 -5.23 17.93 3.14
CA ASN A 268 -4.49 19.16 3.40
C ASN A 268 -4.96 19.88 4.67
N ARG A 269 -6.26 19.85 4.99
CA ARG A 269 -6.77 20.38 6.28
C ARG A 269 -6.28 19.57 7.48
N LEU A 270 -6.20 18.24 7.33
CA LEU A 270 -5.65 17.38 8.38
C LEU A 270 -4.15 17.61 8.57
N ARG A 271 -3.39 17.76 7.48
CA ARG A 271 -1.98 18.13 7.51
C ARG A 271 -1.76 19.46 8.24
N GLU A 272 -2.54 20.47 7.93
CA GLU A 272 -2.47 21.78 8.61
C GLU A 272 -2.75 21.66 10.12
N LYS A 273 -3.77 20.91 10.51
CA LYS A 273 -4.06 20.63 11.92
C LYS A 273 -2.93 19.89 12.65
N ALA A 274 -2.23 19.01 11.93
CA ALA A 274 -1.06 18.29 12.44
C ALA A 274 0.24 19.13 12.40
N GLY A 275 0.18 20.38 11.96
CA GLY A 275 1.36 21.26 11.83
C GLY A 275 2.28 20.89 10.65
N LEU A 276 1.79 20.12 9.71
CA LEU A 276 2.51 19.72 8.51
C LEU A 276 2.19 20.68 7.34
N PRO A 277 3.14 20.92 6.42
CA PRO A 277 2.89 21.74 5.25
C PRO A 277 1.84 21.10 4.35
N GLN A 278 0.92 21.91 3.81
CA GLN A 278 0.00 21.47 2.77
C GLN A 278 0.78 21.02 1.53
N ARG A 279 0.18 20.13 0.74
CA ARG A 279 0.71 19.64 -0.55
C ARG A 279 -0.09 20.23 -1.70
N GLU A 280 0.58 20.56 -2.76
CA GLU A 280 -0.09 20.93 -4.01
C GLU A 280 -0.85 19.71 -4.55
N ILE A 281 -2.12 19.92 -4.90
CA ILE A 281 -2.99 18.86 -5.42
C ILE A 281 -2.61 18.56 -6.87
N ASP A 282 -2.49 17.27 -7.22
CA ASP A 282 -2.21 16.86 -8.60
C ASP A 282 -3.39 17.15 -9.53
N HIS A 283 -3.38 18.35 -10.13
CA HIS A 283 -4.38 18.76 -11.09
C HIS A 283 -4.38 17.93 -12.39
N ARG A 284 -3.29 17.21 -12.71
CA ARG A 284 -3.21 16.35 -13.90
C ARG A 284 -3.97 15.05 -13.65
N LEU A 285 -3.94 14.51 -12.42
CA LEU A 285 -4.81 13.40 -12.05
C LEU A 285 -6.27 13.81 -12.09
N LEU A 286 -6.62 14.97 -11.51
CA LEU A 286 -8.01 15.47 -11.55
C LEU A 286 -8.50 15.67 -12.97
N ALA A 287 -7.66 16.20 -13.87
CA ALA A 287 -8.00 16.34 -15.29
C ALA A 287 -8.22 14.97 -15.98
N ALA A 288 -7.43 13.96 -15.63
CA ALA A 288 -7.62 12.60 -16.14
C ALA A 288 -8.93 11.97 -15.66
N LEU A 289 -9.29 12.17 -14.38
CA LEU A 289 -10.59 11.74 -13.83
C LEU A 289 -11.74 12.45 -14.53
N GLN A 290 -11.62 13.75 -14.81
CA GLN A 290 -12.63 14.52 -15.57
C GLN A 290 -12.76 14.05 -17.02
N ALA A 291 -11.66 13.65 -17.65
CA ALA A 291 -11.68 13.08 -19.00
C ALA A 291 -12.38 11.72 -19.05
N GLY A 292 -12.41 11.02 -17.94
CA GLY A 292 -13.05 9.73 -17.74
C GLY A 292 -12.06 8.59 -17.65
N ILE A 293 -12.05 7.95 -16.48
CA ILE A 293 -11.38 6.65 -16.27
C ILE A 293 -12.46 5.56 -16.36
N PRO A 294 -12.21 4.45 -17.05
CA PRO A 294 -13.18 3.34 -17.05
C PRO A 294 -13.36 2.83 -15.61
N ASN A 295 -14.56 2.32 -15.30
CA ASN A 295 -14.78 1.64 -14.02
C ASN A 295 -13.69 0.56 -13.84
N THR A 296 -12.89 0.64 -12.78
CA THR A 296 -11.62 -0.08 -12.65
C THR A 296 -11.39 -0.45 -11.19
N SER A 297 -10.81 -1.61 -10.98
CA SER A 297 -10.20 -1.94 -9.69
C SER A 297 -8.69 -2.00 -9.84
N GLY A 298 -7.96 -1.52 -8.82
CA GLY A 298 -6.50 -1.49 -8.75
C GLY A 298 -5.99 -1.99 -7.41
N VAL A 299 -4.76 -2.51 -7.40
CA VAL A 299 -4.12 -3.00 -6.18
C VAL A 299 -2.61 -2.81 -6.22
N ALA A 300 -2.05 -2.44 -5.08
CA ALA A 300 -0.62 -2.37 -4.81
C ALA A 300 -0.19 -3.54 -3.92
N LEU A 301 0.92 -4.21 -4.27
CA LEU A 301 1.48 -5.34 -3.54
C LEU A 301 2.97 -5.12 -3.27
N GLY A 302 3.38 -5.31 -2.02
CA GLY A 302 4.77 -5.23 -1.60
C GLY A 302 5.57 -6.46 -2.04
N VAL A 303 6.33 -6.35 -3.15
CA VAL A 303 7.12 -7.46 -3.71
C VAL A 303 8.15 -7.99 -2.72
N ASP A 304 8.77 -7.10 -1.96
CA ASP A 304 9.78 -7.50 -0.99
C ASP A 304 9.18 -8.34 0.15
N ARG A 305 8.00 -7.98 0.66
CA ARG A 305 7.26 -8.75 1.67
C ARG A 305 6.79 -10.10 1.12
N LEU A 306 6.29 -10.14 -0.12
CA LEU A 306 5.93 -11.38 -0.80
C LEU A 306 7.12 -12.33 -0.88
N ILE A 307 8.30 -11.82 -1.26
CA ILE A 307 9.53 -12.61 -1.36
C ILE A 307 10.04 -13.03 0.02
N MET A 308 9.87 -12.20 1.06
CA MET A 308 10.17 -12.62 2.43
C MET A 308 9.40 -13.88 2.81
N ILE A 309 8.09 -13.92 2.55
CA ILE A 309 7.28 -15.10 2.84
C ILE A 309 7.71 -16.30 1.98
N ALA A 310 7.91 -16.10 0.67
CA ALA A 310 8.31 -17.16 -0.25
C ALA A 310 9.65 -17.82 0.13
N LEU A 311 10.56 -17.06 0.73
CA LEU A 311 11.89 -17.56 1.14
C LEU A 311 12.00 -17.88 2.63
N GLY A 312 10.96 -17.65 3.42
CA GLY A 312 10.99 -17.80 4.87
C GLY A 312 11.98 -16.83 5.55
N ALA A 313 12.15 -15.63 4.99
CA ALA A 313 13.05 -14.61 5.52
C ALA A 313 12.38 -13.83 6.67
N GLU A 314 13.15 -13.54 7.71
CA GLU A 314 12.65 -12.79 8.88
C GLU A 314 12.82 -11.26 8.71
N SER A 315 13.66 -10.84 7.76
CA SER A 315 13.93 -9.43 7.51
C SER A 315 13.98 -9.11 6.02
N ILE A 316 13.46 -7.93 5.67
CA ILE A 316 13.53 -7.37 4.30
C ILE A 316 14.99 -7.29 3.78
N LYS A 317 15.95 -7.13 4.67
CA LYS A 317 17.40 -7.11 4.36
C LYS A 317 17.90 -8.41 3.73
N GLU A 318 17.20 -9.51 3.98
CA GLU A 318 17.55 -10.83 3.43
C GLU A 318 17.08 -11.04 1.98
N VAL A 319 16.23 -10.15 1.48
CA VAL A 319 15.62 -10.27 0.15
C VAL A 319 15.89 -9.09 -0.77
N ILE A 320 16.49 -8.00 -0.28
CA ILE A 320 16.95 -6.85 -1.09
C ILE A 320 18.47 -6.81 -1.17
N SER A 321 19.01 -6.28 -2.27
CA SER A 321 20.46 -6.27 -2.50
C SER A 321 21.20 -5.47 -1.44
N PHE A 322 20.75 -4.25 -1.19
CA PHE A 322 21.30 -3.35 -0.18
C PHE A 322 20.14 -2.67 0.56
N SER A 323 20.16 -2.75 1.88
CA SER A 323 19.26 -1.97 2.73
C SER A 323 19.83 -0.56 2.94
N VAL A 324 18.99 0.37 3.38
CA VAL A 324 19.40 1.76 3.64
C VAL A 324 20.60 1.86 4.60
N GLU A 325 20.84 0.86 5.43
CA GLU A 325 21.96 0.84 6.39
C GLU A 325 23.31 0.54 5.73
N CYS A 326 23.34 0.00 4.50
CA CYS A 326 24.56 -0.40 3.79
C CYS A 326 24.55 -0.01 2.30
N ALA A 327 23.60 0.82 1.87
CA ALA A 327 23.50 1.34 0.52
C ALA A 327 24.47 2.51 0.28
#